data_1f170d854e5fb0e4780c5a0f98f32c9e
#
_entry.id   1f170d854e5fb0e4780c5a0f98f32c9e
#
_cell.length_a   1.000
_cell.length_b   1.000
_cell.length_c   1.000
_cell.angle_alpha   90.00
_cell.angle_beta   90.00
_cell.angle_gamma   90.00
#
_symmetry.space_group_name_H-M   'P 1'
#
loop_
_entity.id
_entity.type
_entity.pdbx_description
1 polymer ?
#
loop_
_entity_poly.entity_id
_entity_poly.type
_entity_poly.pdbx_seq_one_letter_code
_entity_poly.pdbx_strand_id
1 'polypeptide(L)'
;MALNAQEIINYIADSPKKTPVKIYVNLSAPVDFGSAEVFGEGKSRIVFGDWAELAPILEDNREKITDCVVENDRRNSGVPLLDLKDLKARIEPGAIIREKVEIGEGAVIMMGAILNIGAVVGKRTMIDMGAVLGGRATVGDDCHIGAGAVLAGVVEPASATPVVVEDGVLVGANAVVIEGVRIGAGAVVAVVTENVPPNAVVAGTPARIIKMKDARTEGKTALVDALRSL
;
A
#
# COMPACT_ATOMS: atom_id res chain seq x y z
N MET A 1 -16.75 -0.84 0.32
CA MET A 1 -17.04 0.13 -0.78
C MET A 1 -15.86 1.08 -0.83
N ALA A 2 -15.19 1.18 -1.97
CA ALA A 2 -14.02 2.05 -2.13
C ALA A 2 -14.40 3.52 -1.85
N LEU A 3 -13.55 4.22 -1.12
CA LEU A 3 -13.75 5.63 -0.79
C LEU A 3 -13.64 6.50 -2.03
N ASN A 4 -14.50 7.51 -2.15
CA ASN A 4 -14.33 8.55 -3.15
C ASN A 4 -13.20 9.54 -2.75
N ALA A 5 -12.79 10.41 -3.67
CA ALA A 5 -11.67 11.31 -3.43
C ALA A 5 -11.91 12.27 -2.26
N GLN A 6 -13.13 12.81 -2.13
CA GLN A 6 -13.42 13.75 -1.04
C GLN A 6 -13.42 13.05 0.32
N GLU A 7 -13.90 11.82 0.38
CA GLU A 7 -13.85 11.01 1.61
C GLU A 7 -12.40 10.72 2.02
N ILE A 8 -11.51 10.44 1.06
CA ILE A 8 -10.08 10.25 1.31
C ILE A 8 -9.42 11.54 1.80
N ILE A 9 -9.72 12.68 1.17
CA ILE A 9 -9.19 13.98 1.57
C ILE A 9 -9.61 14.29 3.01
N ASN A 10 -10.89 14.13 3.32
CA ASN A 10 -11.41 14.36 4.67
C ASN A 10 -10.76 13.41 5.68
N TYR A 11 -10.67 12.11 5.34
CA TYR A 11 -10.02 11.13 6.20
C TYR A 11 -8.55 11.50 6.51
N ILE A 12 -7.78 11.93 5.52
CA ILE A 12 -6.39 12.36 5.73
C ILE A 12 -6.34 13.65 6.57
N ALA A 13 -7.21 14.61 6.30
CA ALA A 13 -7.25 15.89 7.01
C ALA A 13 -7.60 15.71 8.49
N ASP A 14 -8.63 14.89 8.78
CA ASP A 14 -9.18 14.69 10.11
C ASP A 14 -8.36 13.66 10.93
N SER A 15 -7.50 12.86 10.28
CA SER A 15 -6.67 11.86 10.97
C SER A 15 -5.70 12.54 11.95
N PRO A 16 -5.69 12.13 13.23
CA PRO A 16 -4.79 12.71 14.23
C PRO A 16 -3.33 12.43 13.85
N LYS A 17 -2.52 13.48 13.83
CA LYS A 17 -1.08 13.37 13.53
C LYS A 17 -0.35 12.89 14.79
N LYS A 18 0.21 11.67 14.72
CA LYS A 18 0.88 11.01 15.84
C LYS A 18 2.29 10.59 15.46
N THR A 19 3.13 10.46 16.47
CA THR A 19 4.45 9.83 16.38
C THR A 19 4.46 8.62 17.31
N PRO A 20 3.89 7.47 16.88
CA PRO A 20 3.85 6.27 17.70
C PRO A 20 5.25 5.79 18.03
N VAL A 21 5.45 5.42 19.28
CA VAL A 21 6.69 4.83 19.78
C VAL A 21 6.42 3.55 20.54
N LYS A 22 7.41 2.67 20.54
CA LYS A 22 7.52 1.52 21.40
C LYS A 22 8.76 1.68 22.26
N ILE A 23 8.58 1.63 23.57
CA ILE A 23 9.63 1.89 24.53
C ILE A 23 9.89 0.62 25.34
N TYR A 24 11.15 0.18 25.36
CA TYR A 24 11.63 -0.82 26.30
C TYR A 24 12.34 -0.06 27.42
N VAL A 25 11.86 -0.21 28.65
CA VAL A 25 12.41 0.56 29.78
C VAL A 25 12.61 -0.32 30.99
N ASN A 26 13.73 -0.14 31.67
CA ASN A 26 14.00 -0.69 32.99
C ASN A 26 13.94 0.43 34.05
N LEU A 27 13.27 0.13 35.15
CA LEU A 27 12.93 1.10 36.20
C LEU A 27 13.59 0.72 37.54
N SER A 28 14.08 1.70 38.26
CA SER A 28 14.51 1.56 39.67
C SER A 28 13.33 1.72 40.64
N ALA A 29 12.32 2.53 40.26
CA ALA A 29 11.10 2.79 41.01
C ALA A 29 9.89 2.87 40.04
N PRO A 30 8.64 2.72 40.53
CA PRO A 30 7.45 2.83 39.68
C PRO A 30 7.34 4.19 38.96
N VAL A 31 6.93 4.13 37.69
CA VAL A 31 6.62 5.28 36.84
C VAL A 31 5.21 5.09 36.27
N ASP A 32 4.42 6.15 36.34
CA ASP A 32 3.11 6.22 35.68
C ASP A 32 3.30 6.74 34.26
N PHE A 33 2.89 5.95 33.27
CA PHE A 33 2.98 6.29 31.84
C PHE A 33 1.67 6.88 31.28
N GLY A 34 0.75 7.32 32.15
CA GLY A 34 -0.49 8.00 31.78
C GLY A 34 -1.41 7.11 30.94
N SER A 35 -1.80 7.59 29.74
CA SER A 35 -2.71 6.90 28.83
C SER A 35 -2.09 5.78 28.00
N ALA A 36 -0.79 5.58 28.09
CA ALA A 36 -0.06 4.59 27.27
C ALA A 36 -0.39 3.15 27.65
N GLU A 37 -0.29 2.24 26.67
CA GLU A 37 -0.39 0.81 26.94
C GLU A 37 0.92 0.29 27.52
N VAL A 38 0.85 -0.30 28.72
CA VAL A 38 2.03 -0.79 29.45
C VAL A 38 1.96 -2.29 29.66
N PHE A 39 3.00 -2.99 29.28
CA PHE A 39 3.17 -4.43 29.47
C PHE A 39 4.39 -4.73 30.34
N GLY A 40 4.36 -5.88 31.01
CA GLY A 40 5.43 -6.41 31.85
C GLY A 40 5.20 -6.16 33.34
N GLU A 41 5.99 -6.86 34.16
CA GLU A 41 5.93 -6.82 35.62
C GLU A 41 7.32 -6.46 36.20
N GLY A 42 7.35 -6.15 37.53
CA GLY A 42 8.60 -5.83 38.23
C GLY A 42 9.24 -4.53 37.69
N LYS A 43 10.50 -4.58 37.33
CA LYS A 43 11.29 -3.41 36.92
C LYS A 43 11.31 -3.15 35.42
N SER A 44 10.95 -4.11 34.59
CA SER A 44 10.97 -3.98 33.13
C SER A 44 9.58 -3.70 32.57
N ARG A 45 9.47 -2.78 31.63
CA ARG A 45 8.22 -2.44 30.95
C ARG A 45 8.42 -2.32 29.45
N ILE A 46 7.36 -2.65 28.70
CA ILE A 46 7.21 -2.29 27.31
C ILE A 46 6.04 -1.32 27.24
N VAL A 47 6.25 -0.14 26.67
CA VAL A 47 5.26 0.93 26.63
C VAL A 47 4.98 1.32 25.18
N PHE A 48 3.69 1.38 24.80
CA PHE A 48 3.24 1.85 23.49
C PHE A 48 2.42 3.12 23.66
N GLY A 49 2.77 4.17 22.92
CA GLY A 49 2.05 5.44 22.99
C GLY A 49 2.53 6.48 21.98
N ASP A 50 2.04 7.69 22.12
CA ASP A 50 2.51 8.81 21.32
C ASP A 50 3.74 9.47 21.95
N TRP A 51 4.75 9.80 21.15
CA TRP A 51 5.96 10.47 21.61
C TRP A 51 5.67 11.82 22.30
N ALA A 52 4.66 12.54 21.82
CA ALA A 52 4.28 13.82 22.44
C ALA A 52 3.81 13.68 23.90
N GLU A 53 3.22 12.54 24.25
CA GLU A 53 2.76 12.23 25.62
C GLU A 53 3.88 11.59 26.44
N LEU A 54 4.66 10.70 25.84
CA LEU A 54 5.66 9.89 26.56
C LEU A 54 6.99 10.60 26.78
N ALA A 55 7.41 11.49 25.87
CA ALA A 55 8.68 12.19 26.02
C ALA A 55 8.79 13.01 27.34
N PRO A 56 7.78 13.81 27.74
CA PRO A 56 7.81 14.51 29.03
C PRO A 56 7.85 13.55 30.22
N ILE A 57 7.10 12.44 30.17
CA ILE A 57 7.10 11.44 31.25
C ILE A 57 8.49 10.82 31.45
N LEU A 58 9.17 10.48 30.36
CA LEU A 58 10.53 9.95 30.43
C LEU A 58 11.51 10.96 31.00
N GLU A 59 11.42 12.23 30.62
CA GLU A 59 12.30 13.29 31.13
C GLU A 59 12.04 13.56 32.61
N ASP A 60 10.79 13.67 33.03
CA ASP A 60 10.39 13.96 34.42
C ASP A 60 10.72 12.81 35.39
N ASN A 61 10.94 11.58 34.86
CA ASN A 61 11.28 10.41 35.67
C ASN A 61 12.66 9.85 35.37
N ARG A 62 13.57 10.66 34.82
CA ARG A 62 14.88 10.22 34.35
C ARG A 62 15.70 9.51 35.44
N GLU A 63 15.62 9.95 36.70
CA GLU A 63 16.32 9.34 37.85
C GLU A 63 15.78 7.94 38.21
N LYS A 64 14.56 7.60 37.78
CA LYS A 64 13.94 6.29 38.00
C LYS A 64 14.20 5.32 36.83
N ILE A 65 14.70 5.80 35.71
CA ILE A 65 14.97 5.02 34.51
C ILE A 65 16.44 4.58 34.52
N THR A 66 16.66 3.28 34.57
CA THR A 66 18.02 2.71 34.56
C THR A 66 18.49 2.36 33.15
N ASP A 67 17.56 2.09 32.24
CA ASP A 67 17.85 1.78 30.86
C ASP A 67 16.61 2.02 29.99
N CYS A 68 16.78 2.52 28.76
CA CYS A 68 15.67 2.85 27.88
C CYS A 68 16.06 2.76 26.40
N VAL A 69 15.26 2.04 25.62
CA VAL A 69 15.37 2.02 24.16
C VAL A 69 14.01 2.44 23.58
N VAL A 70 14.04 3.42 22.68
CA VAL A 70 12.85 3.92 22.00
C VAL A 70 12.93 3.55 20.51
N GLU A 71 11.91 2.83 20.03
CA GLU A 71 11.74 2.50 18.62
C GLU A 71 10.57 3.32 18.03
N ASN A 72 10.75 3.84 16.81
CA ASN A 72 9.70 4.45 16.04
C ASN A 72 9.89 4.22 14.55
N ASP A 73 8.82 4.16 13.79
CA ASP A 73 8.82 3.92 12.33
C ASP A 73 8.24 5.09 11.52
N ARG A 74 7.63 6.06 12.19
CA ARG A 74 7.00 7.24 11.55
C ARG A 74 6.93 8.43 12.50
N ARG A 75 6.77 9.62 11.91
CA ARG A 75 6.65 10.87 12.66
C ARG A 75 5.49 11.70 12.12
N ASN A 76 4.62 12.19 13.04
CA ASN A 76 3.51 13.10 12.72
C ASN A 76 2.64 12.59 11.54
N SER A 77 2.36 11.29 11.54
CA SER A 77 1.58 10.61 10.50
C SER A 77 0.18 10.27 11.01
N GLY A 78 -0.86 10.71 10.26
CA GLY A 78 -2.25 10.47 10.63
C GLY A 78 -2.87 9.22 10.00
N VAL A 79 -2.30 8.70 8.90
CA VAL A 79 -2.85 7.54 8.20
C VAL A 79 -1.99 6.32 8.50
N PRO A 80 -2.53 5.30 9.20
CA PRO A 80 -1.78 4.08 9.51
C PRO A 80 -1.58 3.19 8.27
N LEU A 81 -0.82 2.13 8.44
CA LEU A 81 -0.77 1.03 7.49
C LEU A 81 -1.99 0.13 7.67
N LEU A 82 -2.31 -0.62 6.60
CA LEU A 82 -3.37 -1.62 6.61
C LEU A 82 -3.04 -2.75 7.58
N ASP A 83 -4.02 -3.20 8.36
CA ASP A 83 -3.89 -4.42 9.15
C ASP A 83 -3.94 -5.64 8.21
N LEU A 84 -2.87 -6.42 8.21
CA LEU A 84 -2.68 -7.52 7.26
C LEU A 84 -3.09 -8.88 7.82
N LYS A 85 -3.40 -9.00 9.11
CA LYS A 85 -3.52 -10.29 9.81
C LYS A 85 -4.60 -11.22 9.26
N ASP A 86 -5.72 -10.67 8.80
CA ASP A 86 -6.89 -11.43 8.40
C ASP A 86 -7.16 -11.36 6.87
N LEU A 87 -6.20 -10.87 6.09
CA LEU A 87 -6.34 -10.77 4.64
C LEU A 87 -6.15 -12.14 3.98
N LYS A 88 -7.05 -12.49 3.08
CA LYS A 88 -6.96 -13.68 2.25
C LYS A 88 -6.09 -13.42 1.00
N ALA A 89 -4.89 -12.91 1.22
CA ALA A 89 -3.94 -12.53 0.19
C ALA A 89 -2.52 -12.83 0.66
N ARG A 90 -1.61 -13.09 -0.27
CA ARG A 90 -0.19 -13.23 0.03
C ARG A 90 0.47 -11.85 -0.05
N ILE A 91 1.07 -11.43 1.06
CA ILE A 91 1.75 -10.13 1.15
C ILE A 91 3.18 -10.39 1.60
N GLU A 92 4.12 -10.06 0.73
CA GLU A 92 5.54 -10.29 0.96
C GLU A 92 6.15 -9.21 1.88
N PRO A 93 7.22 -9.53 2.60
CA PRO A 93 7.89 -8.57 3.47
C PRO A 93 8.34 -7.30 2.73
N GLY A 94 8.18 -6.15 3.37
CA GLY A 94 8.58 -4.86 2.80
C GLY A 94 7.55 -4.21 1.87
N ALA A 95 6.40 -4.83 1.64
CA ALA A 95 5.27 -4.16 1.00
C ALA A 95 4.72 -3.07 1.95
N ILE A 96 4.47 -1.87 1.43
CA ILE A 96 3.94 -0.72 2.17
C ILE A 96 2.52 -0.45 1.70
N ILE A 97 1.55 -0.78 2.54
CA ILE A 97 0.12 -0.70 2.20
C ILE A 97 -0.56 0.22 3.19
N ARG A 98 -1.12 1.33 2.71
CA ARG A 98 -1.84 2.28 3.58
C ARG A 98 -3.23 1.76 3.93
N GLU A 99 -3.75 2.19 5.06
CA GLU A 99 -5.15 1.93 5.44
C GLU A 99 -6.12 2.39 4.32
N LYS A 100 -7.30 1.76 4.24
CA LYS A 100 -8.30 1.96 3.19
C LYS A 100 -7.86 1.49 1.79
N VAL A 101 -6.85 0.65 1.66
CA VAL A 101 -6.60 -0.15 0.46
C VAL A 101 -7.48 -1.40 0.52
N GLU A 102 -8.13 -1.74 -0.58
CA GLU A 102 -8.90 -2.97 -0.72
C GLU A 102 -8.07 -4.01 -1.49
N ILE A 103 -7.96 -5.23 -0.95
CA ILE A 103 -7.19 -6.33 -1.56
C ILE A 103 -8.07 -7.55 -1.69
N GLY A 104 -8.25 -8.03 -2.90
CA GLY A 104 -9.08 -9.18 -3.24
C GLY A 104 -8.45 -10.51 -2.82
N GLU A 105 -9.30 -11.53 -2.64
CA GLU A 105 -8.88 -12.88 -2.27
C GLU A 105 -7.92 -13.49 -3.30
N GLY A 106 -6.85 -14.13 -2.81
CA GLY A 106 -5.81 -14.74 -3.66
C GLY A 106 -4.89 -13.74 -4.36
N ALA A 107 -5.01 -12.44 -4.06
CA ALA A 107 -4.05 -11.47 -4.58
C ALA A 107 -2.65 -11.70 -4.01
N VAL A 108 -1.65 -11.26 -4.75
CA VAL A 108 -0.23 -11.37 -4.37
C VAL A 108 0.39 -9.99 -4.43
N ILE A 109 0.87 -9.50 -3.29
CA ILE A 109 1.60 -8.23 -3.19
C ILE A 109 3.06 -8.56 -2.89
N MET A 110 3.94 -8.30 -3.85
CA MET A 110 5.35 -8.64 -3.75
C MET A 110 6.13 -7.62 -2.91
N MET A 111 7.36 -7.99 -2.56
CA MET A 111 8.24 -7.17 -1.74
C MET A 111 8.47 -5.77 -2.34
N GLY A 112 8.42 -4.75 -1.50
CA GLY A 112 8.67 -3.36 -1.89
C GLY A 112 7.54 -2.70 -2.68
N ALA A 113 6.41 -3.38 -2.93
CA ALA A 113 5.24 -2.75 -3.54
C ALA A 113 4.65 -1.68 -2.61
N ILE A 114 4.18 -0.57 -3.18
CA ILE A 114 3.62 0.57 -2.44
C ILE A 114 2.18 0.82 -2.91
N LEU A 115 1.23 0.63 -2.01
CA LEU A 115 -0.20 0.84 -2.28
C LEU A 115 -0.71 2.01 -1.44
N ASN A 116 -1.10 3.10 -2.12
CA ASN A 116 -1.58 4.29 -1.44
C ASN A 116 -3.08 4.20 -1.14
N ILE A 117 -3.54 5.04 -0.22
CA ILE A 117 -4.92 5.08 0.29
C ILE A 117 -5.96 5.07 -0.85
N GLY A 118 -6.98 4.25 -0.70
CA GLY A 118 -8.07 4.11 -1.66
C GLY A 118 -7.72 3.31 -2.92
N ALA A 119 -6.51 2.77 -3.05
CA ALA A 119 -6.20 1.83 -4.11
C ALA A 119 -6.99 0.52 -3.94
N VAL A 120 -7.35 -0.09 -5.06
CA VAL A 120 -8.10 -1.36 -5.11
C VAL A 120 -7.35 -2.37 -5.94
N VAL A 121 -7.16 -3.56 -5.41
CA VAL A 121 -6.55 -4.71 -6.08
C VAL A 121 -7.57 -5.84 -6.14
N GLY A 122 -7.89 -6.31 -7.33
CA GLY A 122 -8.84 -7.39 -7.57
C GLY A 122 -8.29 -8.77 -7.17
N LYS A 123 -9.17 -9.77 -7.25
CA LYS A 123 -8.86 -11.15 -6.88
C LYS A 123 -7.77 -11.73 -7.79
N ARG A 124 -6.91 -12.56 -7.21
CA ARG A 124 -5.81 -13.26 -7.90
C ARG A 124 -4.89 -12.35 -8.72
N THR A 125 -4.95 -11.05 -8.49
CA THR A 125 -4.08 -10.06 -9.12
C THR A 125 -2.73 -10.04 -8.43
N MET A 126 -1.65 -9.97 -9.23
CA MET A 126 -0.29 -9.81 -8.73
C MET A 126 0.16 -8.36 -8.89
N ILE A 127 0.62 -7.77 -7.80
CA ILE A 127 1.36 -6.50 -7.78
C ILE A 127 2.82 -6.86 -7.52
N ASP A 128 3.63 -6.76 -8.54
CA ASP A 128 5.01 -7.25 -8.53
C ASP A 128 5.97 -6.31 -7.77
N MET A 129 7.23 -6.73 -7.62
CA MET A 129 8.25 -6.07 -6.80
C MET A 129 8.38 -4.57 -7.11
N GLY A 130 8.29 -3.74 -6.07
CA GLY A 130 8.50 -2.30 -6.19
C GLY A 130 7.47 -1.55 -7.03
N ALA A 131 6.38 -2.20 -7.45
CA ALA A 131 5.30 -1.51 -8.15
C ALA A 131 4.57 -0.51 -7.25
N VAL A 132 4.10 0.60 -7.81
CA VAL A 132 3.44 1.68 -7.09
C VAL A 132 2.01 1.86 -7.60
N LEU A 133 1.04 1.70 -6.72
CA LEU A 133 -0.35 2.08 -6.93
C LEU A 133 -0.62 3.39 -6.19
N GLY A 134 -0.79 4.46 -6.95
CA GLY A 134 -1.16 5.76 -6.43
C GLY A 134 -2.57 5.77 -5.82
N GLY A 135 -2.91 6.84 -5.14
CA GLY A 135 -4.22 6.94 -4.48
C GLY A 135 -5.38 6.70 -5.45
N ARG A 136 -6.33 5.84 -5.06
CA ARG A 136 -7.51 5.46 -5.85
C ARG A 136 -7.24 4.68 -7.14
N ALA A 137 -6.00 4.33 -7.47
CA ALA A 137 -5.73 3.45 -8.61
C ALA A 137 -6.47 2.12 -8.43
N THR A 138 -7.20 1.68 -9.44
CA THR A 138 -8.02 0.46 -9.39
C THR A 138 -7.49 -0.56 -10.38
N VAL A 139 -7.24 -1.78 -9.90
CA VAL A 139 -6.82 -2.93 -10.70
C VAL A 139 -7.85 -4.04 -10.54
N GLY A 140 -8.35 -4.57 -11.65
CA GLY A 140 -9.32 -5.66 -11.71
C GLY A 140 -8.76 -7.01 -11.29
N ASP A 141 -9.53 -8.04 -11.53
CA ASP A 141 -9.19 -9.43 -11.23
C ASP A 141 -8.18 -10.00 -12.24
N ASP A 142 -7.42 -11.02 -11.84
CA ASP A 142 -6.50 -11.77 -12.71
C ASP A 142 -5.47 -10.92 -13.48
N CYS A 143 -5.08 -9.78 -12.92
CA CYS A 143 -4.08 -8.89 -13.51
C CYS A 143 -2.67 -9.25 -13.05
N HIS A 144 -1.69 -8.74 -13.83
CA HIS A 144 -0.29 -8.71 -13.41
C HIS A 144 0.27 -7.30 -13.63
N ILE A 145 0.58 -6.61 -12.55
CA ILE A 145 1.25 -5.31 -12.56
C ILE A 145 2.73 -5.56 -12.37
N GLY A 146 3.51 -5.42 -13.45
CA GLY A 146 4.91 -5.79 -13.50
C GLY A 146 5.81 -4.98 -12.56
N ALA A 147 6.98 -5.54 -12.27
CA ALA A 147 7.94 -4.95 -11.33
C ALA A 147 8.28 -3.50 -11.67
N GLY A 148 8.28 -2.64 -10.66
CA GLY A 148 8.59 -1.21 -10.80
C GLY A 148 7.56 -0.41 -11.59
N ALA A 149 6.43 -0.99 -11.99
CA ALA A 149 5.38 -0.26 -12.70
C ALA A 149 4.71 0.77 -11.78
N VAL A 150 4.28 1.89 -12.35
CA VAL A 150 3.61 2.99 -11.64
C VAL A 150 2.23 3.22 -12.24
N LEU A 151 1.20 3.01 -11.46
CA LEU A 151 -0.16 3.46 -11.75
C LEU A 151 -0.35 4.79 -11.01
N ALA A 152 -0.41 5.91 -11.75
CA ALA A 152 -0.50 7.23 -11.17
C ALA A 152 -1.77 7.36 -10.31
N GLY A 153 -1.60 7.97 -9.14
CA GLY A 153 -2.71 8.20 -8.24
C GLY A 153 -3.27 9.59 -8.38
N VAL A 154 -4.54 9.72 -8.08
CA VAL A 154 -5.18 11.01 -8.00
C VAL A 154 -6.05 11.09 -6.75
N VAL A 155 -5.65 11.95 -5.84
CA VAL A 155 -6.46 12.35 -4.68
C VAL A 155 -6.83 13.83 -4.83
N GLU A 156 -5.94 14.63 -5.40
CA GLU A 156 -6.08 16.07 -5.60
C GLU A 156 -5.82 16.44 -7.08
N PRO A 157 -6.79 17.12 -7.76
CA PRO A 157 -8.12 17.50 -7.25
C PRO A 157 -9.08 16.31 -7.14
N ALA A 158 -10.09 16.42 -6.25
CA ALA A 158 -11.08 15.37 -6.02
C ALA A 158 -11.88 14.99 -7.28
N SER A 159 -11.99 15.91 -8.25
CA SER A 159 -12.67 15.72 -9.53
C SER A 159 -11.86 14.88 -10.54
N ALA A 160 -10.56 14.69 -10.32
CA ALA A 160 -9.74 13.96 -11.27
C ALA A 160 -10.04 12.47 -11.28
N THR A 161 -9.98 11.86 -12.47
CA THR A 161 -10.26 10.44 -12.68
C THR A 161 -9.03 9.60 -12.33
N PRO A 162 -9.17 8.55 -11.49
CA PRO A 162 -8.05 7.64 -11.20
C PRO A 162 -7.72 6.74 -12.40
N VAL A 163 -6.55 6.10 -12.35
CA VAL A 163 -6.23 5.00 -13.24
C VAL A 163 -7.17 3.83 -12.98
N VAL A 164 -7.69 3.24 -14.05
CA VAL A 164 -8.49 2.02 -14.02
C VAL A 164 -7.86 0.97 -14.93
N VAL A 165 -7.48 -0.15 -14.37
CA VAL A 165 -7.01 -1.35 -15.08
C VAL A 165 -8.09 -2.41 -14.96
N GLU A 166 -8.66 -2.84 -16.09
CA GLU A 166 -9.69 -3.88 -16.13
C GLU A 166 -9.09 -5.28 -15.96
N ASP A 167 -9.94 -6.31 -15.93
CA ASP A 167 -9.53 -7.68 -15.64
C ASP A 167 -8.56 -8.27 -16.69
N GLY A 168 -7.70 -9.18 -16.24
CA GLY A 168 -6.79 -9.94 -17.10
C GLY A 168 -5.71 -9.11 -17.80
N VAL A 169 -5.44 -7.89 -17.36
CA VAL A 169 -4.43 -7.00 -17.93
C VAL A 169 -3.03 -7.37 -17.43
N LEU A 170 -2.06 -7.32 -18.35
CA LEU A 170 -0.64 -7.35 -18.02
C LEU A 170 -0.01 -5.97 -18.24
N VAL A 171 0.46 -5.35 -17.17
CA VAL A 171 1.27 -4.14 -17.21
C VAL A 171 2.74 -4.54 -17.15
N GLY A 172 3.52 -4.15 -18.16
CA GLY A 172 4.95 -4.50 -18.24
C GLY A 172 5.78 -3.87 -17.12
N ALA A 173 6.93 -4.46 -16.83
CA ALA A 173 7.86 -3.92 -15.84
C ALA A 173 8.29 -2.48 -16.20
N ASN A 174 8.41 -1.63 -15.17
CA ASN A 174 8.74 -0.20 -15.29
C ASN A 174 7.77 0.61 -16.19
N ALA A 175 6.59 0.07 -16.47
CA ALA A 175 5.56 0.82 -17.18
C ALA A 175 5.00 1.94 -16.30
N VAL A 176 4.61 3.05 -16.93
CA VAL A 176 3.92 4.16 -16.25
C VAL A 176 2.57 4.37 -16.92
N VAL A 177 1.52 4.38 -16.12
CA VAL A 177 0.15 4.71 -16.53
C VAL A 177 -0.23 6.00 -15.83
N ILE A 178 -0.47 7.07 -16.60
CA ILE A 178 -0.84 8.38 -16.05
C ILE A 178 -2.29 8.41 -15.59
N GLU A 179 -2.62 9.39 -14.77
CA GLU A 179 -3.98 9.61 -14.27
C GLU A 179 -5.01 9.74 -15.41
N GLY A 180 -6.25 9.34 -15.13
CA GLY A 180 -7.36 9.39 -16.09
C GLY A 180 -7.37 8.27 -17.12
N VAL A 181 -6.30 7.48 -17.23
CA VAL A 181 -6.22 6.40 -18.20
C VAL A 181 -7.01 5.18 -17.75
N ARG A 182 -7.77 4.60 -18.71
CA ARG A 182 -8.44 3.31 -18.57
C ARG A 182 -7.77 2.30 -19.49
N ILE A 183 -7.35 1.17 -18.93
CA ILE A 183 -6.78 0.03 -19.67
C ILE A 183 -7.84 -1.05 -19.77
N GLY A 184 -8.28 -1.35 -20.98
CA GLY A 184 -9.33 -2.33 -21.27
C GLY A 184 -8.89 -3.76 -20.99
N ALA A 185 -9.85 -4.62 -20.69
CA ALA A 185 -9.63 -6.00 -20.26
C ALA A 185 -8.71 -6.80 -21.21
N GLY A 186 -7.83 -7.61 -20.64
CA GLY A 186 -6.91 -8.47 -21.38
C GLY A 186 -5.79 -7.74 -22.12
N ALA A 187 -5.67 -6.42 -22.04
CA ALA A 187 -4.61 -5.67 -22.72
C ALA A 187 -3.22 -5.97 -22.15
N VAL A 188 -2.19 -5.72 -22.97
CA VAL A 188 -0.77 -5.81 -22.57
C VAL A 188 -0.12 -4.45 -22.85
N VAL A 189 0.42 -3.82 -21.81
CA VAL A 189 0.79 -2.40 -21.87
C VAL A 189 2.21 -2.12 -21.37
N ALA A 190 2.79 -1.02 -21.92
CA ALA A 190 4.03 -0.40 -21.46
C ALA A 190 3.75 1.00 -20.90
N VAL A 191 4.41 2.08 -21.37
CA VAL A 191 4.17 3.46 -20.91
C VAL A 191 2.92 4.04 -21.57
N VAL A 192 1.85 4.28 -20.80
CA VAL A 192 0.53 4.58 -21.32
C VAL A 192 0.07 5.99 -20.92
N THR A 193 -0.28 6.78 -21.91
CA THR A 193 -0.75 8.17 -21.77
C THR A 193 -2.18 8.37 -22.29
N GLU A 194 -2.77 7.36 -22.89
CA GLU A 194 -4.10 7.37 -23.49
C GLU A 194 -4.82 6.05 -23.18
N ASN A 195 -6.14 6.03 -23.25
CA ASN A 195 -6.93 4.81 -23.01
C ASN A 195 -6.53 3.68 -23.97
N VAL A 196 -6.46 2.47 -23.43
CA VAL A 196 -6.08 1.27 -24.20
C VAL A 196 -7.31 0.40 -24.39
N PRO A 197 -7.68 0.08 -25.65
CA PRO A 197 -8.80 -0.83 -25.93
C PRO A 197 -8.57 -2.24 -25.35
N PRO A 198 -9.66 -2.99 -25.08
CA PRO A 198 -9.55 -4.38 -24.66
C PRO A 198 -8.71 -5.22 -25.64
N ASN A 199 -7.92 -6.14 -25.10
CA ASN A 199 -7.05 -7.06 -25.85
C ASN A 199 -6.02 -6.36 -26.77
N ALA A 200 -5.79 -5.08 -26.64
CA ALA A 200 -4.72 -4.40 -27.37
C ALA A 200 -3.35 -4.68 -26.72
N VAL A 201 -2.33 -4.83 -27.56
CA VAL A 201 -0.91 -4.86 -27.17
C VAL A 201 -0.31 -3.52 -27.55
N VAL A 202 0.15 -2.78 -26.54
CA VAL A 202 0.73 -1.45 -26.74
C VAL A 202 2.19 -1.43 -26.27
N ALA A 203 3.04 -0.72 -26.99
CA ALA A 203 4.45 -0.55 -26.63
C ALA A 203 4.99 0.79 -27.12
N GLY A 204 6.17 1.14 -26.63
CA GLY A 204 6.84 2.41 -26.92
C GLY A 204 6.62 3.49 -25.87
N THR A 205 7.22 4.67 -26.10
CA THR A 205 7.08 5.86 -25.24
C THR A 205 6.90 7.10 -26.14
N PRO A 206 5.67 7.62 -26.23
CA PRO A 206 4.41 7.10 -25.69
C PRO A 206 3.99 5.80 -26.36
N ALA A 207 3.21 4.98 -25.63
CA ALA A 207 2.73 3.70 -26.13
C ALA A 207 1.80 3.85 -27.35
N ARG A 208 1.92 2.93 -28.30
CA ARG A 208 1.03 2.82 -29.48
C ARG A 208 0.55 1.39 -29.62
N ILE A 209 -0.64 1.20 -30.17
CA ILE A 209 -1.14 -0.14 -30.47
C ILE A 209 -0.27 -0.75 -31.56
N ILE A 210 0.40 -1.86 -31.23
CA ILE A 210 1.23 -2.60 -32.18
C ILE A 210 0.50 -3.78 -32.80
N LYS A 211 -0.46 -4.36 -32.07
CA LYS A 211 -1.34 -5.42 -32.53
C LYS A 211 -2.49 -5.66 -31.55
N MET A 212 -3.44 -6.47 -31.94
CA MET A 212 -4.38 -7.11 -31.01
C MET A 212 -3.77 -8.40 -30.45
N LYS A 213 -4.21 -8.82 -29.27
CA LYS A 213 -3.76 -10.04 -28.60
C LYS A 213 -4.09 -11.26 -29.48
N ASP A 214 -3.12 -12.10 -29.68
CA ASP A 214 -3.20 -13.35 -30.45
C ASP A 214 -2.82 -14.55 -29.56
N ALA A 215 -3.02 -15.76 -30.01
CA ALA A 215 -2.72 -17.00 -29.28
C ALA A 215 -1.26 -17.05 -28.77
N ARG A 216 -0.30 -16.48 -29.49
CA ARG A 216 1.09 -16.40 -29.07
C ARG A 216 1.25 -15.43 -27.89
N THR A 217 0.54 -14.31 -27.92
CA THR A 217 0.56 -13.33 -26.84
C THR A 217 -0.14 -13.90 -25.60
N GLU A 218 -1.29 -14.57 -25.78
CA GLU A 218 -2.01 -15.25 -24.70
C GLU A 218 -1.14 -16.25 -23.97
N GLY A 219 -0.45 -17.13 -24.70
CA GLY A 219 0.47 -18.11 -24.10
C GLY A 219 1.63 -17.47 -23.34
N LYS A 220 2.11 -16.29 -23.77
CA LYS A 220 3.19 -15.56 -23.08
C LYS A 220 2.74 -14.74 -21.89
N THR A 221 1.44 -14.41 -21.80
CA THR A 221 0.86 -13.59 -20.74
C THR A 221 -0.07 -14.40 -19.84
N ALA A 222 -0.14 -15.73 -20.02
CA ALA A 222 -0.93 -16.63 -19.20
C ALA A 222 -0.47 -16.56 -17.73
N LEU A 223 -1.43 -16.55 -16.84
CA LEU A 223 -1.17 -16.59 -15.41
C LEU A 223 -0.74 -18.01 -15.00
N VAL A 224 0.12 -18.10 -14.00
CA VAL A 224 0.53 -19.36 -13.37
C VAL A 224 -0.09 -19.43 -12.00
N ASP A 225 -1.11 -20.28 -11.84
CA ASP A 225 -1.92 -20.37 -10.62
C ASP A 225 -1.06 -20.73 -9.38
N ALA A 226 -0.02 -21.55 -9.56
CA ALA A 226 0.90 -21.89 -8.48
C ALA A 226 1.59 -20.69 -7.82
N LEU A 227 1.71 -19.57 -8.53
CA LEU A 227 2.27 -18.32 -7.96
C LEU A 227 1.24 -17.52 -7.16
N ARG A 228 -0.03 -17.92 -7.20
CA ARG A 228 -1.17 -17.26 -6.54
C ARG A 228 -1.83 -18.12 -5.46
N SER A 229 -1.33 -19.35 -5.26
CA SER A 229 -1.77 -20.19 -4.13
C SER A 229 -1.29 -19.56 -2.81
N LEU A 230 -2.18 -19.52 -1.83
CA LEU A 230 -1.93 -19.08 -0.44
C LEU A 230 -1.29 -20.21 0.38
#